data_e8b90a0e7e247ff9140e901420506db8
#
_entry.id   e8b90a0e7e247ff9140e901420506db8
#
_cell.length_a   1.000
_cell.length_b   1.000
_cell.length_c   1.000
_cell.angle_alpha   90.00
_cell.angle_beta   90.00
_cell.angle_gamma   90.00
#
_symmetry.space_group_name_H-M   'P 1'
#
loop_
_entity.id
_entity.type
_entity.pdbx_description
1 polymer ?
#
loop_
_entity_poly.entity_id
_entity_poly.type
_entity_poly.pdbx_seq_one_letter_code
_entity_poly.pdbx_strand_id
1 'polypeptide(L)'
;MCSSDLDQLPVTLPLALLLAYGGLRVLQIAFAELRDWVFARVAQGAIRDVALQTFRHLHRLALRFHLDRQTGGLSRAIERGTKGIDFLLTFMLFNIIPTLLEIMLVCGILWALFSVWYALVTFVTIMSYIAYTLVVTEWRLKYRRRMNDTDQEANTRAIDSLLNYETVKYFGNEDYEATRYDNALARYERAAVTSKMSLAMLNIGQAAIIGVG
;
A
#
# COMPACT_ATOMS: atom_id res chain seq x y z
N MET A 1 -55.31 -7.62 6.76
CA MET A 1 -54.76 -7.45 8.11
C MET A 1 -53.26 -7.59 8.01
N CYS A 2 -52.51 -6.54 8.00
CA CYS A 2 -51.10 -6.36 8.28
C CYS A 2 -50.51 -5.19 7.50
N SER A 3 -51.02 -3.97 7.77
CA SER A 3 -50.39 -2.76 7.24
C SER A 3 -50.39 -1.57 8.25
N SER A 4 -50.84 -1.83 9.49
CA SER A 4 -51.04 -0.75 10.50
C SER A 4 -50.09 -0.81 11.70
N ASP A 5 -49.18 -1.81 11.78
CA ASP A 5 -48.29 -1.94 12.93
C ASP A 5 -46.88 -1.34 12.70
N LEU A 6 -46.57 -0.86 11.50
CA LEU A 6 -45.27 -0.23 11.20
C LEU A 6 -45.26 1.30 11.46
N ASP A 7 -46.47 1.92 11.60
CA ASP A 7 -46.58 3.36 11.76
C ASP A 7 -46.50 3.86 13.22
N GLN A 8 -46.35 2.97 14.21
CA GLN A 8 -46.28 3.34 15.62
C GLN A 8 -44.92 3.06 16.30
N LEU A 9 -43.90 2.79 15.60
CA LEU A 9 -42.55 2.88 16.21
C LEU A 9 -42.27 4.37 16.47
N PRO A 10 -42.09 4.80 17.72
CA PRO A 10 -41.79 6.21 17.99
C PRO A 10 -40.53 6.59 17.21
N VAL A 11 -40.61 7.66 16.44
CA VAL A 11 -39.50 8.23 15.63
C VAL A 11 -38.19 8.38 16.45
N THR A 12 -38.32 8.43 17.76
CA THR A 12 -37.23 8.45 18.73
C THR A 12 -36.36 7.22 18.72
N LEU A 13 -36.90 6.02 18.42
CA LEU A 13 -36.12 4.76 18.41
C LEU A 13 -35.11 4.68 17.24
N PRO A 14 -35.53 4.94 15.97
CA PRO A 14 -34.57 4.99 14.86
C PRO A 14 -33.58 6.15 15.02
N LEU A 15 -33.99 7.29 15.57
CA LEU A 15 -33.08 8.41 15.84
C LEU A 15 -32.03 8.07 16.89
N ALA A 16 -32.43 7.42 17.99
CA ALA A 16 -31.50 6.96 19.03
C ALA A 16 -30.49 5.94 18.49
N LEU A 17 -30.93 4.99 17.63
CA LEU A 17 -30.05 4.02 16.99
C LEU A 17 -29.06 4.68 16.01
N LEU A 18 -29.51 5.68 15.25
CA LEU A 18 -28.65 6.46 14.37
C LEU A 18 -27.60 7.26 15.15
N LEU A 19 -27.98 7.90 16.24
CA LEU A 19 -27.06 8.63 17.11
C LEU A 19 -26.06 7.67 17.80
N ALA A 20 -26.54 6.53 18.28
CA ALA A 20 -25.66 5.49 18.84
C ALA A 20 -24.68 4.94 17.81
N TYR A 21 -25.13 4.65 16.61
CA TYR A 21 -24.25 4.22 15.51
C TYR A 21 -23.22 5.29 15.16
N GLY A 22 -23.65 6.55 15.01
CA GLY A 22 -22.74 7.68 14.76
C GLY A 22 -21.72 7.87 15.87
N GLY A 23 -22.15 7.78 17.14
CA GLY A 23 -21.28 7.85 18.31
C GLY A 23 -20.26 6.72 18.35
N LEU A 24 -20.69 5.47 18.11
CA LEU A 24 -19.79 4.32 18.01
C LEU A 24 -18.79 4.46 16.87
N ARG A 25 -19.19 5.01 15.73
CA ARG A 25 -18.32 5.26 14.58
C ARG A 25 -17.23 6.30 14.91
N VAL A 26 -17.61 7.38 15.58
CA VAL A 26 -16.64 8.39 16.04
C VAL A 26 -15.68 7.80 17.06
N LEU A 27 -16.18 7.04 18.03
CA LEU A 27 -15.34 6.33 19.01
C LEU A 27 -14.37 5.36 18.35
N GLN A 28 -14.81 4.59 17.38
CA GLN A 28 -13.95 3.66 16.63
C GLN A 28 -12.78 4.41 15.99
N ILE A 29 -13.06 5.54 15.31
CA ILE A 29 -12.01 6.36 14.68
C ILE A 29 -11.09 6.95 15.74
N ALA A 30 -11.64 7.51 16.81
CA ALA A 30 -10.86 8.12 17.90
C ALA A 30 -9.90 7.11 18.56
N PHE A 31 -10.37 5.89 18.82
CA PHE A 31 -9.51 4.82 19.35
C PHE A 31 -8.43 4.38 18.36
N ALA A 32 -8.72 4.34 17.06
CA ALA A 32 -7.73 4.02 16.04
C ALA A 32 -6.62 5.10 16.01
N GLU A 33 -6.99 6.37 15.97
CA GLU A 33 -6.02 7.48 15.99
C GLU A 33 -5.22 7.53 17.30
N LEU A 34 -5.87 7.29 18.44
CA LEU A 34 -5.18 7.24 19.74
C LEU A 34 -4.15 6.10 19.77
N ARG A 35 -4.52 4.92 19.28
CA ARG A 35 -3.61 3.77 19.15
C ARG A 35 -2.40 4.15 18.30
N ASP A 36 -2.62 4.75 17.13
CA ASP A 36 -1.57 5.11 16.19
C ASP A 36 -0.64 6.18 16.78
N TRP A 37 -1.21 7.15 17.50
CA TRP A 37 -0.43 8.18 18.20
C TRP A 37 0.46 7.60 19.31
N VAL A 38 -0.07 6.70 20.13
CA VAL A 38 0.69 6.04 21.21
C VAL A 38 1.81 5.19 20.61
N PHE A 39 1.50 4.43 19.55
CA PHE A 39 2.48 3.54 18.93
C PHE A 39 3.54 4.28 18.13
N ALA A 40 3.20 5.41 17.53
CA ALA A 40 4.18 6.21 16.77
C ALA A 40 5.42 6.55 17.59
N ARG A 41 5.27 6.85 18.88
CA ARG A 41 6.38 7.13 19.78
C ARG A 41 7.28 5.91 20.00
N VAL A 42 6.69 4.72 20.14
CA VAL A 42 7.40 3.44 20.31
C VAL A 42 8.13 3.05 19.03
N ALA A 43 7.42 3.14 17.89
CA ALA A 43 7.98 2.82 16.58
C ALA A 43 9.18 3.73 16.22
N GLN A 44 9.03 5.03 16.40
CA GLN A 44 10.11 5.99 16.14
C GLN A 44 11.28 5.81 17.10
N GLY A 45 11.02 5.44 18.36
CA GLY A 45 12.07 5.05 19.31
C GLY A 45 12.87 3.83 18.85
N ALA A 46 12.18 2.77 18.44
CA ALA A 46 12.83 1.56 17.93
C ALA A 46 13.64 1.81 16.64
N ILE A 47 13.10 2.60 15.70
CA ILE A 47 13.80 2.99 14.47
C ILE A 47 15.08 3.77 14.79
N ARG A 48 15.00 4.74 15.70
CA ARG A 48 16.16 5.51 16.15
C ARG A 48 17.23 4.61 16.76
N ASP A 49 16.86 3.66 17.62
CA ASP A 49 17.79 2.77 18.27
C ASP A 49 18.49 1.84 17.27
N VAL A 50 17.74 1.26 16.32
CA VAL A 50 18.30 0.43 15.25
C VAL A 50 19.23 1.24 14.35
N ALA A 51 18.83 2.45 13.95
CA ALA A 51 19.66 3.35 13.14
C ALA A 51 20.98 3.69 13.87
N LEU A 52 20.91 4.02 15.16
CA LEU A 52 22.08 4.34 15.96
C LEU A 52 23.01 3.14 16.17
N GLN A 53 22.45 1.96 16.45
CA GLN A 53 23.24 0.72 16.57
C GLN A 53 23.94 0.38 15.26
N THR A 54 23.23 0.46 14.14
CA THR A 54 23.80 0.22 12.81
C THR A 54 24.90 1.23 12.50
N PHE A 55 24.67 2.51 12.77
CA PHE A 55 25.68 3.55 12.58
C PHE A 55 26.95 3.30 13.41
N ARG A 56 26.79 2.97 14.70
CA ARG A 56 27.91 2.61 15.59
C ARG A 56 28.65 1.37 15.10
N HIS A 57 27.91 0.35 14.65
CA HIS A 57 28.52 -0.86 14.10
C HIS A 57 29.36 -0.56 12.87
N LEU A 58 28.84 0.23 11.94
CA LEU A 58 29.58 0.62 10.74
C LEU A 58 30.88 1.38 11.05
N HIS A 59 30.86 2.27 12.04
CA HIS A 59 32.08 3.00 12.46
C HIS A 59 33.12 2.12 13.15
N ARG A 60 32.76 0.94 13.65
CA ARG A 60 33.68 -0.04 14.22
C ARG A 60 34.27 -0.98 13.18
N LEU A 61 33.79 -0.97 11.95
CA LEU A 61 34.34 -1.79 10.87
C LEU A 61 35.70 -1.27 10.41
N ALA A 62 36.54 -2.19 9.93
CA ALA A 62 37.87 -1.87 9.47
C ALA A 62 37.86 -0.87 8.30
N LEU A 63 38.90 -0.02 8.22
CA LEU A 63 39.06 0.98 7.17
C LEU A 63 38.95 0.38 5.74
N ARG A 64 39.43 -0.83 5.55
CA ARG A 64 39.33 -1.57 4.27
C ARG A 64 37.88 -1.71 3.79
N PHE A 65 36.93 -1.96 4.70
CA PHE A 65 35.50 -2.02 4.37
C PHE A 65 34.98 -0.71 3.79
N HIS A 66 35.43 0.41 4.32
CA HIS A 66 34.99 1.74 3.89
C HIS A 66 35.65 2.18 2.57
N LEU A 67 36.89 1.72 2.31
CA LEU A 67 37.59 2.01 1.05
C LEU A 67 37.04 1.20 -0.13
N ASP A 68 36.59 -0.05 0.10
CA ASP A 68 36.04 -0.93 -0.93
C ASP A 68 34.59 -0.58 -1.31
N ARG A 69 33.91 0.27 -0.58
CA ARG A 69 32.50 0.64 -0.82
C ARG A 69 32.28 2.14 -0.91
N GLN A 70 31.47 2.55 -1.89
CA GLN A 70 31.04 3.95 -2.02
C GLN A 70 30.18 4.35 -0.80
N THR A 71 30.59 5.36 -0.06
CA THR A 71 29.94 5.86 1.16
C THR A 71 28.46 6.22 0.95
N GLY A 72 28.10 6.74 -0.23
CA GLY A 72 26.71 7.05 -0.58
C GLY A 72 25.78 5.83 -0.73
N GLY A 73 26.34 4.64 -1.01
CA GLY A 73 25.59 3.38 -1.05
C GLY A 73 25.19 2.90 0.35
N LEU A 74 26.09 3.09 1.32
CA LEU A 74 25.90 2.69 2.71
C LEU A 74 24.83 3.53 3.40
N SER A 75 24.85 4.85 3.22
CA SER A 75 23.85 5.77 3.74
C SER A 75 22.44 5.42 3.23
N ARG A 76 22.32 5.17 1.92
CA ARG A 76 21.05 4.73 1.31
C ARG A 76 20.57 3.35 1.81
N ALA A 77 21.49 2.45 2.16
CA ALA A 77 21.14 1.15 2.73
C ALA A 77 20.56 1.30 4.15
N ILE A 78 21.14 2.16 4.98
CA ILE A 78 20.62 2.47 6.33
C ILE A 78 19.21 3.10 6.22
N GLU A 79 19.06 4.10 5.37
CA GLU A 79 17.78 4.79 5.18
C GLU A 79 16.67 3.82 4.70
N ARG A 80 16.97 2.98 3.73
CA ARG A 80 16.02 1.96 3.26
C ARG A 80 15.72 0.90 4.32
N GLY A 81 16.72 0.49 5.09
CA GLY A 81 16.55 -0.47 6.19
C GLY A 81 15.64 0.08 7.29
N THR A 82 15.85 1.32 7.72
CA THR A 82 15.00 1.96 8.75
C THR A 82 13.57 2.17 8.28
N LYS A 83 13.36 2.62 7.03
CA LYS A 83 12.02 2.72 6.42
C LYS A 83 11.33 1.34 6.28
N GLY A 84 12.12 0.29 5.99
CA GLY A 84 11.61 -1.08 5.93
C GLY A 84 11.13 -1.60 7.28
N ILE A 85 11.84 -1.27 8.37
CA ILE A 85 11.44 -1.63 9.74
C ILE A 85 10.17 -0.89 10.14
N ASP A 86 10.07 0.42 9.87
CA ASP A 86 8.86 1.21 10.13
C ASP A 86 7.65 0.61 9.42
N PHE A 87 7.78 0.33 8.13
CA PHE A 87 6.74 -0.31 7.35
C PHE A 87 6.32 -1.68 7.92
N LEU A 88 7.28 -2.55 8.24
CA LEU A 88 6.98 -3.87 8.80
C LEU A 88 6.25 -3.77 10.14
N LEU A 89 6.75 -2.96 11.07
CA LEU A 89 6.13 -2.80 12.37
C LEU A 89 4.72 -2.23 12.26
N THR A 90 4.55 -1.14 11.52
CA THR A 90 3.25 -0.49 11.36
C THR A 90 2.28 -1.38 10.59
N PHE A 91 2.71 -1.96 9.47
CA PHE A 91 1.83 -2.77 8.63
C PHE A 91 1.43 -4.10 9.29
N MET A 92 2.37 -4.81 9.93
CA MET A 92 2.05 -6.08 10.60
C MET A 92 1.16 -5.87 11.81
N LEU A 93 1.49 -4.92 12.71
CA LEU A 93 0.73 -4.73 13.94
C LEU A 93 -0.65 -4.13 13.71
N PHE A 94 -0.80 -3.19 12.76
CA PHE A 94 -2.02 -2.42 12.63
C PHE A 94 -2.91 -2.81 11.45
N ASN A 95 -2.38 -3.59 10.52
CA ASN A 95 -3.19 -4.09 9.41
C ASN A 95 -3.35 -5.61 9.46
N ILE A 96 -2.26 -6.37 9.53
CA ILE A 96 -2.36 -7.83 9.41
C ILE A 96 -2.99 -8.45 10.66
N ILE A 97 -2.50 -8.13 11.87
CA ILE A 97 -3.00 -8.74 13.10
C ILE A 97 -4.49 -8.41 13.35
N PRO A 98 -4.94 -7.15 13.28
CA PRO A 98 -6.36 -6.84 13.43
C PRO A 98 -7.23 -7.53 12.38
N THR A 99 -6.81 -7.57 11.12
CA THR A 99 -7.57 -8.25 10.06
C THR A 99 -7.71 -9.75 10.31
N LEU A 100 -6.65 -10.42 10.78
CA LEU A 100 -6.72 -11.84 11.14
C LEU A 100 -7.68 -12.07 12.31
N LEU A 101 -7.63 -11.22 13.34
CA LEU A 101 -8.56 -11.29 14.48
C LEU A 101 -10.01 -11.05 14.03
N GLU A 102 -10.24 -10.09 13.15
CA GLU A 102 -11.55 -9.79 12.58
C GLU A 102 -12.11 -10.99 11.80
N ILE A 103 -11.29 -11.62 10.95
CA ILE A 103 -11.69 -12.82 10.22
C ILE A 103 -12.05 -13.95 11.17
N MET A 104 -11.23 -14.21 12.22
CA MET A 104 -11.51 -15.25 13.20
C MET A 104 -12.80 -14.97 13.98
N LEU A 105 -13.01 -13.71 14.36
CA LEU A 105 -14.19 -13.29 15.10
C LEU A 105 -15.45 -13.43 14.25
N VAL A 106 -15.44 -12.96 13.01
CA VAL A 106 -16.57 -13.09 12.08
C VAL A 106 -16.91 -14.56 11.82
N CYS A 107 -15.92 -15.39 11.51
CA CYS A 107 -16.15 -16.83 11.30
C CYS A 107 -16.68 -17.51 12.57
N GLY A 108 -16.18 -17.14 13.75
CA GLY A 108 -16.65 -17.65 15.04
C GLY A 108 -18.10 -17.27 15.35
N ILE A 109 -18.48 -16.01 15.09
CA ILE A 109 -19.87 -15.55 15.27
C ILE A 109 -20.82 -16.26 14.29
N LEU A 110 -20.43 -16.40 13.04
CA LEU A 110 -21.24 -17.09 12.03
C LEU A 110 -21.44 -18.57 12.40
N TRP A 111 -20.42 -19.22 12.92
CA TRP A 111 -20.52 -20.59 13.39
C TRP A 111 -21.44 -20.71 14.62
N ALA A 112 -21.28 -19.80 15.60
CA ALA A 112 -22.04 -19.87 16.85
C ALA A 112 -23.54 -19.53 16.70
N LEU A 113 -23.86 -18.54 15.84
CA LEU A 113 -25.22 -18.00 15.72
C LEU A 113 -26.03 -18.62 14.58
N PHE A 114 -25.38 -19.09 13.50
CA PHE A 114 -26.09 -19.57 12.32
C PHE A 114 -25.81 -21.07 12.05
N SER A 115 -24.77 -21.38 11.31
CA SER A 115 -24.39 -22.76 10.98
C SER A 115 -22.94 -22.80 10.50
N VAL A 116 -22.31 -23.96 10.63
CA VAL A 116 -20.96 -24.23 10.14
C VAL A 116 -20.82 -23.91 8.64
N TRP A 117 -21.87 -24.10 7.85
CA TRP A 117 -21.86 -23.82 6.40
C TRP A 117 -21.60 -22.35 6.08
N TYR A 118 -22.19 -21.42 6.82
CA TYR A 118 -21.96 -19.99 6.62
C TYR A 118 -20.52 -19.58 6.96
N ALA A 119 -20.00 -20.10 8.04
CA ALA A 119 -18.59 -19.88 8.43
C ALA A 119 -17.63 -20.44 7.38
N LEU A 120 -17.92 -21.63 6.83
CA LEU A 120 -17.11 -22.31 5.83
C LEU A 120 -17.12 -21.53 4.49
N VAL A 121 -18.30 -21.12 4.00
CA VAL A 121 -18.41 -20.33 2.77
C VAL A 121 -17.64 -19.02 2.92
N THR A 122 -17.83 -18.28 4.01
CA THR A 122 -17.11 -17.03 4.27
C THR A 122 -15.61 -17.26 4.32
N PHE A 123 -15.14 -18.29 5.03
CA PHE A 123 -13.71 -18.61 5.10
C PHE A 123 -13.11 -18.95 3.74
N VAL A 124 -13.79 -19.79 2.94
CA VAL A 124 -13.35 -20.16 1.58
C VAL A 124 -13.31 -18.94 0.66
N THR A 125 -14.32 -18.07 0.75
CA THR A 125 -14.34 -16.81 -0.02
C THR A 125 -13.15 -15.92 0.31
N ILE A 126 -12.87 -15.72 1.61
CA ILE A 126 -11.72 -14.92 2.07
C ILE A 126 -10.40 -15.53 1.60
N MET A 127 -10.23 -16.85 1.77
CA MET A 127 -9.01 -17.55 1.34
C MET A 127 -8.80 -17.48 -0.18
N SER A 128 -9.89 -17.64 -0.96
CA SER A 128 -9.86 -17.49 -2.41
C SER A 128 -9.48 -16.06 -2.83
N TYR A 129 -10.03 -15.07 -2.15
CA TYR A 129 -9.68 -13.66 -2.36
C TYR A 129 -8.21 -13.37 -2.11
N ILE A 130 -7.68 -13.87 -0.97
CA ILE A 130 -6.26 -13.69 -0.61
C ILE A 130 -5.37 -14.39 -1.65
N ALA A 131 -5.65 -15.65 -1.98
CA ALA A 131 -4.88 -16.42 -2.95
C ALA A 131 -4.87 -15.73 -4.33
N TYR A 132 -6.02 -15.33 -4.83
CA TYR A 132 -6.15 -14.59 -6.09
C TYR A 132 -5.35 -13.28 -6.05
N THR A 133 -5.48 -12.51 -4.97
CA THR A 133 -4.76 -11.23 -4.81
C THR A 133 -3.26 -11.42 -4.83
N LEU A 134 -2.71 -12.44 -4.16
CA LEU A 134 -1.27 -12.71 -4.14
C LEU A 134 -0.77 -13.11 -5.53
N VAL A 135 -1.43 -14.07 -6.19
CA VAL A 135 -1.03 -14.56 -7.52
C VAL A 135 -1.07 -13.44 -8.57
N VAL A 136 -2.16 -12.68 -8.61
CA VAL A 136 -2.31 -11.60 -9.60
C VAL A 136 -1.39 -10.43 -9.28
N THR A 137 -1.12 -10.13 -8.00
CA THR A 137 -0.18 -9.08 -7.62
C THR A 137 1.25 -9.43 -8.05
N GLU A 138 1.71 -10.66 -7.87
CA GLU A 138 3.02 -11.09 -8.38
C GLU A 138 3.11 -10.98 -9.90
N TRP A 139 2.07 -11.44 -10.60
CA TRP A 139 2.01 -11.30 -12.05
C TRP A 139 2.08 -9.83 -12.50
N ARG A 140 1.43 -8.92 -11.76
CA ARG A 140 1.42 -7.46 -12.04
C ARG A 140 2.76 -6.78 -11.79
N LEU A 141 3.61 -7.31 -10.90
CA LEU A 141 4.89 -6.69 -10.55
C LEU A 141 5.79 -6.47 -11.78
N LYS A 142 5.75 -7.35 -12.78
CA LYS A 142 6.52 -7.20 -14.02
C LYS A 142 6.09 -5.96 -14.83
N TYR A 143 4.79 -5.70 -14.91
CA TYR A 143 4.26 -4.53 -15.64
C TYR A 143 4.56 -3.23 -14.92
N ARG A 144 4.47 -3.26 -13.57
CA ARG A 144 4.80 -2.11 -12.74
C ARG A 144 6.30 -1.77 -12.80
N ARG A 145 7.16 -2.79 -12.79
CA ARG A 145 8.61 -2.59 -12.98
C ARG A 145 8.90 -1.96 -14.33
N ARG A 146 8.34 -2.50 -15.41
CA ARG A 146 8.51 -1.94 -16.76
C ARG A 146 8.03 -0.50 -16.87
N MET A 147 6.91 -0.17 -16.24
CA MET A 147 6.42 1.22 -16.19
C MET A 147 7.44 2.12 -15.47
N ASN A 148 7.95 1.71 -14.31
CA ASN A 148 8.94 2.48 -13.56
C ASN A 148 10.27 2.64 -14.34
N ASP A 149 10.71 1.60 -15.06
CA ASP A 149 11.95 1.64 -15.85
C ASP A 149 11.82 2.63 -17.02
N THR A 150 10.66 2.61 -17.71
CA THR A 150 10.39 3.56 -18.81
C THR A 150 10.18 4.98 -18.30
N ASP A 151 9.58 5.18 -17.13
CA ASP A 151 9.47 6.48 -16.46
C ASP A 151 10.85 7.05 -16.12
N GLN A 152 11.71 6.24 -15.54
CA GLN A 152 13.09 6.62 -15.23
C GLN A 152 13.89 6.97 -16.50
N GLU A 153 13.71 6.22 -17.60
CA GLU A 153 14.36 6.52 -18.88
C GLU A 153 13.89 7.88 -19.42
N ALA A 154 12.58 8.16 -19.40
CA ALA A 154 12.03 9.42 -19.84
C ALA A 154 12.55 10.60 -19.00
N ASN A 155 12.52 10.45 -17.67
CA ASN A 155 13.02 11.48 -16.75
C ASN A 155 14.52 11.74 -16.92
N THR A 156 15.33 10.68 -17.10
CA THR A 156 16.77 10.84 -17.35
C THR A 156 17.02 11.64 -18.62
N ARG A 157 16.29 11.34 -19.71
CA ARG A 157 16.42 12.08 -20.97
C ARG A 157 16.03 13.56 -20.86
N ALA A 158 14.95 13.84 -20.13
CA ALA A 158 14.53 15.21 -19.87
C ALA A 158 15.61 16.01 -19.11
N ILE A 159 16.14 15.38 -18.03
CA ILE A 159 17.18 16.00 -17.20
C ILE A 159 18.46 16.22 -18.02
N ASP A 160 18.92 15.21 -18.76
CA ASP A 160 20.12 15.30 -19.57
C ASP A 160 20.02 16.42 -20.64
N SER A 161 18.88 16.53 -21.31
CA SER A 161 18.63 17.59 -22.29
C SER A 161 18.62 18.97 -21.64
N LEU A 162 18.00 19.09 -20.45
CA LEU A 162 17.95 20.38 -19.72
C LEU A 162 19.30 20.77 -19.11
N LEU A 163 20.09 19.82 -18.63
CA LEU A 163 21.44 20.09 -18.14
C LEU A 163 22.39 20.53 -19.24
N ASN A 164 22.18 20.05 -20.47
CA ASN A 164 22.96 20.39 -21.64
C ASN A 164 22.25 21.41 -22.55
N TYR A 165 21.35 22.21 -22.00
CA TYR A 165 20.49 23.10 -22.80
C TYR A 165 21.29 24.10 -23.66
N GLU A 166 22.45 24.57 -23.18
CA GLU A 166 23.32 25.45 -23.91
C GLU A 166 23.82 24.81 -25.21
N THR A 167 24.22 23.53 -25.13
CA THR A 167 24.64 22.75 -26.30
C THR A 167 23.49 22.55 -27.27
N VAL A 168 22.29 22.22 -26.76
CA VAL A 168 21.08 22.08 -27.60
C VAL A 168 20.77 23.36 -28.33
N LYS A 169 20.85 24.52 -27.66
CA LYS A 169 20.64 25.85 -28.24
C LYS A 169 21.71 26.23 -29.24
N TYR A 170 22.97 25.93 -28.91
CA TYR A 170 24.10 26.28 -29.79
C TYR A 170 24.03 25.56 -31.13
N PHE A 171 23.55 24.31 -31.14
CA PHE A 171 23.43 23.51 -32.36
C PHE A 171 22.02 23.56 -32.99
N GLY A 172 21.06 24.29 -32.43
CA GLY A 172 19.68 24.38 -32.92
C GLY A 172 18.93 23.04 -32.95
N ASN A 173 19.19 22.13 -31.94
CA ASN A 173 18.70 20.77 -31.92
C ASN A 173 17.46 20.59 -31.00
N GLU A 174 16.68 21.64 -30.74
CA GLU A 174 15.51 21.60 -29.86
C GLU A 174 14.47 20.60 -30.35
N ASP A 175 14.15 20.59 -31.63
CA ASP A 175 13.16 19.67 -32.21
C ASP A 175 13.63 18.21 -32.18
N TYR A 176 14.93 17.99 -32.33
CA TYR A 176 15.50 16.64 -32.18
C TYR A 176 15.36 16.12 -30.72
N GLU A 177 15.74 16.93 -29.73
CA GLU A 177 15.59 16.58 -28.33
C GLU A 177 14.12 16.40 -27.90
N ALA A 178 13.22 17.26 -28.39
CA ALA A 178 11.78 17.12 -28.19
C ALA A 178 11.26 15.81 -28.76
N THR A 179 11.62 15.44 -29.98
CA THR A 179 11.24 14.15 -30.59
C THR A 179 11.82 12.96 -29.83
N ARG A 180 13.04 13.06 -29.37
CA ARG A 180 13.72 12.03 -28.59
C ARG A 180 13.03 11.82 -27.24
N TYR A 181 12.61 12.89 -26.59
CA TYR A 181 11.85 12.85 -25.33
C TYR A 181 10.43 12.31 -25.55
N ASP A 182 9.72 12.75 -26.59
CA ASP A 182 8.39 12.26 -26.96
C ASP A 182 8.38 10.72 -27.17
N ASN A 183 9.39 10.21 -27.88
CA ASN A 183 9.55 8.76 -28.06
C ASN A 183 9.74 8.01 -26.73
N ALA A 184 10.39 8.61 -25.74
CA ALA A 184 10.53 8.02 -24.40
C ALA A 184 9.20 8.07 -23.65
N LEU A 185 8.47 9.18 -23.70
CA LEU A 185 7.13 9.34 -23.13
C LEU A 185 6.12 8.36 -23.73
N ALA A 186 6.15 8.15 -25.05
CA ALA A 186 5.27 7.19 -25.73
C ALA A 186 5.53 5.74 -25.29
N ARG A 187 6.77 5.39 -24.91
CA ARG A 187 7.06 4.07 -24.30
C ARG A 187 6.52 3.98 -22.88
N TYR A 188 6.72 5.03 -22.09
CA TYR A 188 6.16 5.12 -20.75
C TYR A 188 4.63 5.05 -20.75
N GLU A 189 3.95 5.80 -21.62
CA GLU A 189 2.50 5.78 -21.78
C GLU A 189 1.97 4.37 -22.01
N ARG A 190 2.55 3.63 -22.97
CA ARG A 190 2.14 2.23 -23.23
C ARG A 190 2.35 1.32 -22.03
N ALA A 191 3.46 1.47 -21.32
CA ALA A 191 3.75 0.69 -20.13
C ALA A 191 2.78 1.06 -18.97
N ALA A 192 2.48 2.34 -18.80
CA ALA A 192 1.56 2.85 -17.79
C ALA A 192 0.11 2.36 -18.05
N VAL A 193 -0.36 2.41 -19.29
CA VAL A 193 -1.67 1.88 -19.69
C VAL A 193 -1.74 0.38 -19.38
N THR A 194 -0.74 -0.41 -19.76
CA THR A 194 -0.69 -1.84 -19.48
C THR A 194 -0.69 -2.13 -17.97
N SER A 195 0.04 -1.34 -17.19
CA SER A 195 0.05 -1.44 -15.73
C SER A 195 -1.34 -1.15 -15.13
N LYS A 196 -2.04 -0.11 -15.63
CA LYS A 196 -3.42 0.22 -15.21
C LYS A 196 -4.42 -0.88 -15.59
N MET A 197 -4.32 -1.44 -16.79
CA MET A 197 -5.17 -2.56 -17.21
C MET A 197 -4.98 -3.78 -16.32
N SER A 198 -3.74 -4.10 -15.95
CA SER A 198 -3.47 -5.19 -15.00
C SER A 198 -4.06 -4.95 -13.61
N LEU A 199 -4.18 -3.68 -13.16
CA LEU A 199 -4.88 -3.31 -11.93
C LEU A 199 -6.39 -3.50 -12.06
N ALA A 200 -6.96 -3.11 -13.20
CA ALA A 200 -8.39 -3.33 -13.46
C ALA A 200 -8.77 -4.82 -13.41
N MET A 201 -7.93 -5.70 -13.98
CA MET A 201 -8.13 -7.15 -13.88
C MET A 201 -8.12 -7.64 -12.43
N LEU A 202 -7.19 -7.15 -11.61
CA LEU A 202 -7.17 -7.47 -10.17
C LEU A 202 -8.49 -7.08 -9.50
N ASN A 203 -8.93 -5.85 -9.69
CA ASN A 203 -10.15 -5.33 -9.06
C ASN A 203 -11.42 -6.07 -9.53
N ILE A 204 -11.52 -6.39 -10.82
CA ILE A 204 -12.66 -7.15 -11.37
C ILE A 204 -12.71 -8.55 -10.76
N GLY A 205 -11.58 -9.26 -10.70
CA GLY A 205 -11.54 -10.60 -10.12
C GLY A 205 -11.84 -10.60 -8.62
N GLN A 206 -11.36 -9.60 -7.88
CA GLN A 206 -11.71 -9.42 -6.46
C GLN A 206 -13.20 -9.16 -6.27
N ALA A 207 -13.80 -8.28 -7.08
CA ALA A 207 -15.24 -8.02 -7.05
C ALA A 207 -16.06 -9.26 -7.40
N ALA A 208 -15.62 -10.06 -8.38
CA ALA A 208 -16.29 -11.31 -8.75
C ALA A 208 -16.26 -12.35 -7.62
N ILE A 209 -15.12 -12.52 -6.93
CA ILE A 209 -15.00 -13.45 -5.79
C ILE A 209 -15.93 -13.03 -4.65
N ILE A 210 -15.98 -11.74 -4.32
CA ILE A 210 -16.86 -11.20 -3.27
C ILE A 210 -18.35 -11.32 -3.68
N GLY A 211 -18.67 -11.10 -4.96
CA GLY A 211 -20.05 -11.15 -5.44
C GLY A 211 -20.64 -12.55 -5.55
N VAL A 212 -19.81 -13.58 -5.58
CA VAL A 212 -20.23 -15.00 -5.64
C VAL A 212 -20.27 -15.64 -4.23
N GLY A 213 -19.42 -15.21 -3.30
CA GLY A 213 -19.37 -15.73 -1.93
C GLY A 213 -20.30 -15.02 -0.99
#